data_66e3f4ccec66dae15538ea8f1a87e787
#
_entry.id   66e3f4ccec66dae15538ea8f1a87e787
#
_cell.length_a   1.000
_cell.length_b   1.000
_cell.length_c   1.000
_cell.angle_alpha   90.00
_cell.angle_beta   90.00
_cell.angle_gamma   90.00
#
_symmetry.space_group_name_H-M   'P 1'
#
loop_
_entity.id
_entity.type
_entity.pdbx_description
1 polymer ?
#
loop_
_entity_poly.entity_id
_entity_poly.type
_entity_poly.pdbx_seq_one_letter_code
_entity_poly.pdbx_strand_id
1 'polypeptide(L)'
;MRIRELQQEDLATRVQWMNDPRVYGSMHFDVPIVMENTIRWFERNRGNATRSDVVFTDDKDRIVGFGGLTSISESPRMAELYVFVNPASQQRGLGTQATLLLCQWGFARLGLHKIYLLTNEDNAPAIGAYEKCGFKLEGRHRGEYLDTQGVLKDRLYFGLLRSEFGYGHV
;
A
#
# COMPACT_ATOMS: atom_id res chain seq x y z
N MET A 1 9.92 -2.02 -13.28
CA MET A 1 8.96 -1.10 -12.58
C MET A 1 9.75 0.03 -11.93
N ARG A 2 9.21 1.25 -11.91
CA ARG A 2 9.80 2.43 -11.25
C ARG A 2 8.84 2.99 -10.21
N ILE A 3 9.36 3.79 -9.26
CA ILE A 3 8.58 4.44 -8.19
C ILE A 3 8.86 5.95 -8.22
N ARG A 4 7.82 6.77 -8.07
CA ARG A 4 7.90 8.23 -7.91
C ARG A 4 6.82 8.74 -6.96
N GLU A 5 6.97 9.96 -6.50
CA GLU A 5 5.93 10.62 -5.72
C GLU A 5 4.64 10.81 -6.51
N LEU A 6 3.51 10.75 -5.81
CA LEU A 6 2.18 11.01 -6.36
C LEU A 6 2.08 12.47 -6.81
N GLN A 7 1.53 12.70 -7.99
CA GLN A 7 1.30 14.03 -8.56
C GLN A 7 -0.18 14.25 -8.85
N GLN A 8 -0.57 15.48 -9.08
CA GLN A 8 -1.98 15.84 -9.27
C GLN A 8 -2.59 15.18 -10.51
N GLU A 9 -1.80 15.05 -11.58
CA GLU A 9 -2.23 14.38 -12.82
C GLU A 9 -2.54 12.89 -12.65
N ASP A 10 -2.04 12.25 -11.59
CA ASP A 10 -2.29 10.83 -11.32
C ASP A 10 -3.66 10.58 -10.68
N LEU A 11 -4.28 11.62 -10.11
CA LEU A 11 -5.47 11.48 -9.27
C LEU A 11 -6.66 10.91 -10.04
N ALA A 12 -6.79 11.20 -11.33
CA ALA A 12 -7.88 10.68 -12.15
C ALA A 12 -7.83 9.14 -12.22
N THR A 13 -6.66 8.60 -12.54
CA THR A 13 -6.42 7.16 -12.57
C THR A 13 -6.57 6.53 -11.18
N ARG A 14 -6.05 7.20 -10.15
CA ARG A 14 -6.18 6.74 -8.77
C ARG A 14 -7.63 6.61 -8.34
N VAL A 15 -8.46 7.62 -8.56
CA VAL A 15 -9.90 7.63 -8.23
C VAL A 15 -10.63 6.53 -8.99
N GLN A 16 -10.36 6.40 -10.29
CA GLN A 16 -10.96 5.34 -11.10
C GLN A 16 -10.68 3.95 -10.52
N TRP A 17 -9.43 3.67 -10.14
CA TRP A 17 -9.07 2.35 -9.61
C TRP A 17 -9.56 2.13 -8.18
N MET A 18 -9.56 3.16 -7.34
CA MET A 18 -10.11 3.04 -5.98
C MET A 18 -11.62 2.74 -5.97
N ASN A 19 -12.35 3.10 -7.01
CA ASN A 19 -13.77 2.78 -7.19
C ASN A 19 -14.01 1.42 -7.88
N ASP A 20 -12.96 0.70 -8.28
CA ASP A 20 -13.10 -0.65 -8.85
C ASP A 20 -13.31 -1.68 -7.74
N PRO A 21 -14.36 -2.55 -7.82
CA PRO A 21 -14.62 -3.57 -6.80
C PRO A 21 -13.44 -4.49 -6.49
N ARG A 22 -12.59 -4.75 -7.49
CA ARG A 22 -11.38 -5.56 -7.35
C ARG A 22 -10.30 -4.89 -6.48
N VAL A 23 -10.41 -3.59 -6.26
CA VAL A 23 -9.50 -2.79 -5.41
C VAL A 23 -10.16 -2.51 -4.06
N TYR A 24 -11.33 -1.86 -4.03
CA TYR A 24 -11.92 -1.48 -2.75
C TYR A 24 -12.36 -2.68 -1.90
N GLY A 25 -12.66 -3.83 -2.49
CA GLY A 25 -13.05 -5.03 -1.75
C GLY A 25 -11.98 -5.55 -0.79
N SER A 26 -10.71 -5.17 -0.98
CA SER A 26 -9.59 -5.57 -0.11
C SER A 26 -8.94 -4.41 0.64
N MET A 27 -9.27 -3.16 0.29
CA MET A 27 -8.60 -1.96 0.80
C MET A 27 -9.44 -1.15 1.79
N HIS A 28 -10.70 -1.53 2.05
CA HIS A 28 -11.62 -0.84 2.97
C HIS A 28 -11.78 0.65 2.69
N PHE A 29 -11.88 1.02 1.40
CA PHE A 29 -12.19 2.40 1.02
C PHE A 29 -13.68 2.68 1.17
N ASP A 30 -14.01 3.84 1.72
CA ASP A 30 -15.38 4.37 1.73
C ASP A 30 -15.76 4.84 0.32
N VAL A 31 -16.42 3.99 -0.44
CA VAL A 31 -16.85 4.29 -1.82
C VAL A 31 -18.26 4.91 -1.84
N PRO A 32 -18.55 5.81 -2.79
CA PRO A 32 -17.70 6.20 -3.93
C PRO A 32 -16.62 7.22 -3.55
N ILE A 33 -15.41 6.99 -4.05
CA ILE A 33 -14.34 7.98 -3.98
C ILE A 33 -14.62 9.08 -5.00
N VAL A 34 -14.71 10.33 -4.53
CA VAL A 34 -15.06 11.50 -5.35
C VAL A 34 -13.79 12.30 -5.66
N MET A 35 -13.65 12.71 -6.93
CA MET A 35 -12.47 13.43 -7.41
C MET A 35 -12.21 14.72 -6.61
N GLU A 36 -13.23 15.52 -6.36
CA GLU A 36 -13.10 16.77 -5.61
C GLU A 36 -12.55 16.57 -4.19
N ASN A 37 -13.03 15.51 -3.50
CA ASN A 37 -12.52 15.13 -2.19
C ASN A 37 -11.05 14.67 -2.26
N THR A 38 -10.70 13.96 -3.34
CA THR A 38 -9.33 13.46 -3.57
C THR A 38 -8.37 14.62 -3.85
N ILE A 39 -8.78 15.64 -4.62
CA ILE A 39 -7.98 16.85 -4.84
C ILE A 39 -7.75 17.57 -3.51
N ARG A 40 -8.81 17.81 -2.72
CA ARG A 40 -8.69 18.45 -1.40
C ARG A 40 -7.80 17.64 -0.44
N TRP A 41 -7.90 16.31 -0.49
CA TRP A 41 -7.04 15.41 0.27
C TRP A 41 -5.57 15.54 -0.18
N PHE A 42 -5.31 15.56 -1.48
CA PHE A 42 -3.96 15.69 -2.04
C PHE A 42 -3.32 17.02 -1.62
N GLU A 43 -4.03 18.13 -1.77
CA GLU A 43 -3.55 19.48 -1.38
C GLU A 43 -3.24 19.56 0.11
N ARG A 44 -4.10 19.05 0.98
CA ARG A 44 -3.88 19.03 2.44
C ARG A 44 -2.67 18.17 2.86
N ASN A 45 -2.32 17.18 2.05
CA ASN A 45 -1.22 16.28 2.36
C ASN A 45 0.10 16.64 1.65
N ARG A 46 0.13 17.71 0.88
CA ARG A 46 1.40 18.22 0.31
C ARG A 46 2.33 18.63 1.45
N GLY A 47 3.53 18.02 1.48
CA GLY A 47 4.52 18.28 2.53
C GLY A 47 4.18 17.69 3.91
N ASN A 48 3.17 16.83 4.01
CA ASN A 48 2.85 16.14 5.26
C ASN A 48 3.91 15.10 5.59
N ALA A 49 4.71 15.34 6.63
CA ALA A 49 5.81 14.45 7.06
C ALA A 49 5.33 13.08 7.55
N THR A 50 4.03 12.92 7.88
CA THR A 50 3.50 11.65 8.39
C THR A 50 3.06 10.69 7.28
N ARG A 51 3.28 11.07 6.00
CA ARG A 51 2.93 10.21 4.86
C ARG A 51 3.79 10.46 3.63
N SER A 52 3.90 9.45 2.80
CA SER A 52 4.56 9.50 1.50
C SER A 52 3.74 8.66 0.52
N ASP A 53 2.99 9.31 -0.36
CA ASP A 53 2.18 8.66 -1.37
C ASP A 53 2.94 8.56 -2.68
N VAL A 54 2.89 7.40 -3.33
CA VAL A 54 3.70 7.08 -4.51
C VAL A 54 2.88 6.45 -5.63
N VAL A 55 3.45 6.52 -6.81
CA VAL A 55 2.97 5.89 -8.03
C VAL A 55 4.03 4.90 -8.53
N PHE A 56 3.59 3.75 -8.96
CA PHE A 56 4.42 2.76 -9.65
C PHE A 56 4.16 2.84 -11.15
N THR A 57 5.23 2.90 -11.92
CA THR A 57 5.15 2.96 -13.39
C THR A 57 5.95 1.82 -14.03
N ASP A 58 5.57 1.46 -15.25
CA ASP A 58 6.35 0.55 -16.09
C ASP A 58 7.47 1.29 -16.83
N ASP A 59 8.19 0.59 -17.70
CA ASP A 59 9.31 1.14 -18.45
C ASP A 59 8.89 2.18 -19.51
N LYS A 60 7.59 2.26 -19.81
CA LYS A 60 6.97 3.24 -20.73
C LYS A 60 6.25 4.37 -19.97
N ASP A 61 6.55 4.54 -18.68
CA ASP A 61 5.92 5.52 -17.78
C ASP A 61 4.40 5.37 -17.56
N ARG A 62 3.81 4.24 -17.93
CA ARG A 62 2.40 3.98 -17.68
C ARG A 62 2.20 3.57 -16.22
N ILE A 63 1.17 4.12 -15.58
CA ILE A 63 0.82 3.79 -14.20
C ILE A 63 0.41 2.31 -14.12
N VAL A 64 1.04 1.56 -13.22
CA VAL A 64 0.75 0.15 -12.95
C VAL A 64 0.30 -0.09 -11.52
N GLY A 65 0.45 0.88 -10.63
CA GLY A 65 0.00 0.80 -9.24
C GLY A 65 0.14 2.11 -8.49
N PHE A 66 -0.48 2.13 -7.31
CA PHE A 66 -0.37 3.19 -6.33
C PHE A 66 -0.03 2.57 -4.98
N GLY A 67 0.62 3.34 -4.14
CA GLY A 67 0.94 2.93 -2.78
C GLY A 67 1.36 4.10 -1.93
N GLY A 68 1.75 3.79 -0.72
CA GLY A 68 2.28 4.80 0.17
C GLY A 68 2.66 4.25 1.53
N LEU A 69 3.37 5.07 2.24
CA LEU A 69 3.73 4.90 3.64
C LEU A 69 2.97 5.95 4.43
N THR A 70 2.14 5.52 5.35
CA THR A 70 1.28 6.37 6.19
C THR A 70 1.61 6.17 7.66
N SER A 71 1.06 7.01 8.52
CA SER A 71 1.35 6.94 9.96
C SER A 71 2.86 6.94 10.26
N ILE A 72 3.63 7.67 9.45
CA ILE A 72 5.08 7.77 9.65
C ILE A 72 5.33 8.42 11.01
N SER A 73 5.96 7.68 11.92
CA SER A 73 6.33 8.15 13.25
C SER A 73 7.79 8.58 13.29
N GLU A 74 8.10 9.58 14.13
CA GLU A 74 9.48 10.04 14.32
C GLU A 74 10.28 9.11 15.23
N SER A 75 9.61 8.48 16.21
CA SER A 75 10.24 7.57 17.15
C SER A 75 9.25 6.53 17.71
N PRO A 76 9.49 5.22 17.51
CA PRO A 76 10.46 4.67 16.56
C PRO A 76 10.05 4.99 15.12
N ARG A 77 11.02 5.10 14.20
CA ARG A 77 10.74 5.43 12.78
C ARG A 77 10.04 4.28 12.08
N MET A 78 8.71 4.30 12.12
CA MET A 78 7.84 3.27 11.56
C MET A 78 6.83 3.88 10.60
N ALA A 79 6.29 3.07 9.69
CA ALA A 79 5.19 3.47 8.83
C ALA A 79 4.31 2.28 8.46
N GLU A 80 3.04 2.55 8.19
CA GLU A 80 2.11 1.60 7.60
C GLU A 80 2.19 1.66 6.09
N LEU A 81 2.33 0.48 5.46
CA LEU A 81 2.37 0.33 4.00
C LEU A 81 0.99 0.01 3.45
N TYR A 82 0.62 0.68 2.36
CA TYR A 82 -0.48 0.25 1.52
C TYR A 82 -0.04 0.19 0.05
N VAL A 83 -0.57 -0.78 -0.70
CA VAL A 83 -0.32 -0.94 -2.15
C VAL A 83 -1.59 -1.46 -2.81
N PHE A 84 -1.94 -0.89 -3.95
CA PHE A 84 -2.87 -1.50 -4.89
C PHE A 84 -2.38 -1.32 -6.33
N VAL A 85 -2.65 -2.32 -7.15
CA VAL A 85 -2.18 -2.37 -8.53
C VAL A 85 -3.34 -2.24 -9.51
N ASN A 86 -3.03 -1.96 -10.77
CA ASN A 86 -4.02 -1.88 -11.84
C ASN A 86 -4.96 -3.11 -11.80
N PRO A 87 -6.26 -2.89 -11.58
CA PRO A 87 -7.23 -3.98 -11.46
C PRO A 87 -7.32 -4.88 -12.69
N ALA A 88 -6.95 -4.36 -13.88
CA ALA A 88 -6.88 -5.16 -15.10
C ALA A 88 -5.61 -6.02 -15.23
N SER A 89 -4.62 -5.82 -14.35
CA SER A 89 -3.31 -6.47 -14.41
C SER A 89 -2.92 -7.22 -13.14
N GLN A 90 -3.88 -7.55 -12.28
CA GLN A 90 -3.66 -8.34 -11.06
C GLN A 90 -3.08 -9.73 -11.41
N GLN A 91 -2.47 -10.39 -10.40
CA GLN A 91 -1.88 -11.73 -10.49
C GLN A 91 -0.63 -11.86 -11.38
N ARG A 92 0.00 -10.74 -11.79
CA ARG A 92 1.24 -10.74 -12.56
C ARG A 92 2.50 -10.46 -11.72
N GLY A 93 2.41 -10.62 -10.39
CA GLY A 93 3.52 -10.31 -9.48
C GLY A 93 3.75 -8.81 -9.25
N LEU A 94 2.91 -7.94 -9.81
CA LEU A 94 3.04 -6.49 -9.69
C LEU A 94 2.95 -6.01 -8.22
N GLY A 95 2.08 -6.63 -7.43
CA GLY A 95 1.94 -6.32 -6.00
C GLY A 95 3.23 -6.57 -5.23
N THR A 96 3.88 -7.71 -5.46
CA THR A 96 5.18 -8.04 -4.84
C THR A 96 6.27 -7.05 -5.24
N GLN A 97 6.38 -6.74 -6.54
CA GLN A 97 7.36 -5.76 -7.03
C GLN A 97 7.12 -4.36 -6.45
N ALA A 98 5.87 -3.90 -6.43
CA ALA A 98 5.49 -2.61 -5.86
C ALA A 98 5.80 -2.54 -4.37
N THR A 99 5.51 -3.61 -3.62
CA THR A 99 5.80 -3.71 -2.18
C THR A 99 7.30 -3.63 -1.93
N LEU A 100 8.13 -4.38 -2.67
CA LEU A 100 9.60 -4.33 -2.53
C LEU A 100 10.16 -2.93 -2.82
N LEU A 101 9.71 -2.27 -3.90
CA LEU A 101 10.13 -0.91 -4.22
C LEU A 101 9.72 0.08 -3.13
N LEU A 102 8.53 -0.06 -2.56
CA LEU A 102 8.07 0.82 -1.49
C LEU A 102 8.82 0.57 -0.17
N CYS A 103 9.19 -0.68 0.13
CA CYS A 103 10.07 -1.00 1.25
C CYS A 103 11.45 -0.36 1.07
N GLN A 104 12.04 -0.49 -0.11
CA GLN A 104 13.32 0.17 -0.44
C GLN A 104 13.22 1.69 -0.28
N TRP A 105 12.13 2.31 -0.78
CA TRP A 105 11.85 3.74 -0.61
C TRP A 105 11.80 4.14 0.86
N GLY A 106 11.05 3.41 1.68
CA GLY A 106 10.90 3.66 3.11
C GLY A 106 12.21 3.51 3.89
N PHE A 107 12.95 2.44 3.65
CA PHE A 107 14.18 2.17 4.38
C PHE A 107 15.35 3.06 3.92
N ALA A 108 15.52 3.26 2.62
CA ALA A 108 16.65 4.01 2.09
C ALA A 108 16.42 5.53 2.11
N ARG A 109 15.24 5.99 1.69
CA ARG A 109 14.98 7.42 1.51
C ARG A 109 14.39 8.08 2.76
N LEU A 110 13.49 7.38 3.47
CA LEU A 110 12.84 7.92 4.67
C LEU A 110 13.53 7.50 5.96
N GLY A 111 14.50 6.59 5.90
CA GLY A 111 15.27 6.13 7.05
C GLY A 111 14.42 5.38 8.09
N LEU A 112 13.37 4.68 7.65
CA LEU A 112 12.52 3.91 8.56
C LEU A 112 13.29 2.76 9.20
N HIS A 113 12.89 2.41 10.42
CA HIS A 113 13.37 1.23 11.14
C HIS A 113 12.49 0.00 10.84
N LYS A 114 11.17 0.23 10.71
CA LYS A 114 10.17 -0.82 10.50
C LYS A 114 9.10 -0.35 9.53
N ILE A 115 8.64 -1.23 8.68
CA ILE A 115 7.44 -1.07 7.87
C ILE A 115 6.46 -2.15 8.30
N TYR A 116 5.20 -1.79 8.50
CA TYR A 116 4.14 -2.73 8.85
C TYR A 116 2.94 -2.55 7.93
N LEU A 117 2.06 -3.52 7.92
CA LEU A 117 0.80 -3.49 7.19
C LEU A 117 -0.26 -4.35 7.88
N LEU A 118 -1.52 -4.06 7.55
CA LEU A 118 -2.65 -4.92 7.91
C LEU A 118 -3.30 -5.45 6.64
N THR A 119 -3.69 -6.72 6.67
CA THR A 119 -4.43 -7.34 5.58
C THR A 119 -5.53 -8.25 6.13
N ASN A 120 -6.58 -8.47 5.35
CA ASN A 120 -7.65 -9.37 5.73
C ASN A 120 -7.14 -10.82 5.77
N GLU A 121 -7.60 -11.60 6.73
CA GLU A 121 -7.17 -13.00 6.89
C GLU A 121 -7.49 -13.90 5.69
N ASP A 122 -8.48 -13.54 4.90
CA ASP A 122 -8.91 -14.26 3.70
C ASP A 122 -8.26 -13.74 2.40
N ASN A 123 -7.40 -12.72 2.47
CA ASN A 123 -6.68 -12.17 1.31
C ASN A 123 -5.38 -12.95 1.04
N ALA A 124 -5.53 -14.25 0.71
CA ALA A 124 -4.39 -15.14 0.46
C ALA A 124 -3.39 -14.62 -0.60
N PRO A 125 -3.82 -13.97 -1.70
CA PRO A 125 -2.87 -13.38 -2.66
C PRO A 125 -1.97 -12.29 -2.05
N ALA A 126 -2.52 -11.42 -1.20
CA ALA A 126 -1.76 -10.36 -0.53
C ALA A 126 -0.81 -10.94 0.52
N ILE A 127 -1.29 -11.88 1.34
CA ILE A 127 -0.47 -12.57 2.35
C ILE A 127 0.75 -13.20 1.69
N GLY A 128 0.55 -14.00 0.63
CA GLY A 128 1.66 -14.62 -0.08
C GLY A 128 2.62 -13.62 -0.76
N ALA A 129 2.13 -12.45 -1.17
CA ALA A 129 2.98 -11.39 -1.70
C ALA A 129 3.85 -10.76 -0.59
N TYR A 130 3.29 -10.51 0.59
CA TYR A 130 4.01 -9.93 1.73
C TYR A 130 5.05 -10.88 2.29
N GLU A 131 4.73 -12.17 2.44
CA GLU A 131 5.68 -13.20 2.86
C GLU A 131 6.87 -13.30 1.90
N LYS A 132 6.64 -13.23 0.58
CA LYS A 132 7.71 -13.18 -0.44
C LYS A 132 8.59 -11.93 -0.33
N CYS A 133 8.03 -10.82 0.19
CA CYS A 133 8.79 -9.59 0.45
C CYS A 133 9.56 -9.64 1.78
N GLY A 134 9.44 -10.72 2.56
CA GLY A 134 10.12 -10.89 3.84
C GLY A 134 9.35 -10.39 5.05
N PHE A 135 8.10 -9.95 4.89
CA PHE A 135 7.24 -9.60 6.03
C PHE A 135 6.92 -10.83 6.88
N LYS A 136 6.90 -10.64 8.20
CA LYS A 136 6.58 -11.66 9.19
C LYS A 136 5.25 -11.34 9.85
N LEU A 137 4.42 -12.36 10.07
CA LEU A 137 3.20 -12.23 10.85
C LEU A 137 3.57 -11.92 12.32
N GLU A 138 3.08 -10.80 12.85
CA GLU A 138 3.36 -10.35 14.20
C GLU A 138 2.11 -10.34 15.08
N GLY A 139 0.92 -10.41 14.51
CA GLY A 139 -0.31 -10.41 15.27
C GLY A 139 -1.57 -10.64 14.45
N ARG A 140 -2.67 -10.85 15.17
CA ARG A 140 -4.02 -11.01 14.64
C ARG A 140 -4.96 -10.10 15.42
N HIS A 141 -5.65 -9.24 14.71
CA HIS A 141 -6.69 -8.37 15.24
C HIS A 141 -8.05 -9.02 15.01
N ARG A 142 -8.67 -9.49 16.08
CA ARG A 142 -9.91 -10.28 15.99
C ARG A 142 -11.12 -9.39 15.73
N GLY A 143 -11.97 -9.77 14.75
CA GLY A 143 -13.23 -9.11 14.47
C GLY A 143 -13.07 -7.63 14.05
N GLU A 144 -12.01 -7.28 13.31
CA GLU A 144 -11.67 -5.89 13.04
C GLU A 144 -12.31 -5.35 11.75
N TYR A 145 -12.87 -6.20 10.89
CA TYR A 145 -13.60 -5.74 9.72
C TYR A 145 -14.86 -6.56 9.43
N LEU A 146 -15.79 -5.95 8.73
CA LEU A 146 -16.97 -6.63 8.19
C LEU A 146 -16.71 -6.97 6.72
N ASP A 147 -16.93 -8.24 6.34
CA ASP A 147 -16.92 -8.62 4.95
C ASP A 147 -18.19 -8.13 4.21
N THR A 148 -18.29 -8.38 2.91
CA THR A 148 -19.44 -7.96 2.09
C THR A 148 -20.75 -8.63 2.48
N GLN A 149 -20.70 -9.66 3.32
CA GLN A 149 -21.87 -10.38 3.86
C GLN A 149 -22.23 -9.93 5.28
N GLY A 150 -21.49 -8.96 5.83
CA GLY A 150 -21.67 -8.47 7.20
C GLY A 150 -21.11 -9.40 8.27
N VAL A 151 -20.20 -10.31 7.93
CA VAL A 151 -19.54 -11.22 8.87
C VAL A 151 -18.25 -10.56 9.37
N LEU A 152 -18.08 -10.53 10.71
CA LEU A 152 -16.84 -10.07 11.34
C LEU A 152 -15.70 -11.04 11.01
N LYS A 153 -14.60 -10.47 10.53
CA LYS A 153 -13.36 -11.17 10.15
C LYS A 153 -12.16 -10.55 10.84
N ASP A 154 -11.11 -11.33 10.92
CA ASP A 154 -9.85 -10.89 11.52
C ASP A 154 -8.95 -10.19 10.49
N ARG A 155 -8.10 -9.29 10.99
CA ARG A 155 -6.99 -8.73 10.21
C ARG A 155 -5.66 -9.23 10.75
N LEU A 156 -4.74 -9.47 9.84
CA LEU A 156 -3.38 -9.92 10.15
C LEU A 156 -2.43 -8.73 10.09
N TYR A 157 -1.65 -8.58 11.14
CA TYR A 157 -0.60 -7.57 11.24
C TYR A 157 0.75 -8.19 10.85
N PHE A 158 1.36 -7.65 9.80
CA PHE A 158 2.68 -8.06 9.32
C PHE A 158 3.69 -6.94 9.52
N GLY A 159 4.92 -7.30 9.88
CA GLY A 159 6.02 -6.37 10.04
C GLY A 159 7.27 -6.80 9.28
N LEU A 160 8.06 -5.82 8.87
CA LEU A 160 9.38 -6.00 8.24
C LEU A 160 10.36 -5.00 8.84
N LEU A 161 11.44 -5.50 9.44
CA LEU A 161 12.50 -4.67 9.96
C LEU A 161 13.50 -4.33 8.85
N ARG A 162 14.11 -3.12 8.93
CA ARG A 162 15.17 -2.71 8.01
C ARG A 162 16.33 -3.70 7.96
N SER A 163 16.68 -4.29 9.11
CA SER A 163 17.76 -5.29 9.23
C SER A 163 17.44 -6.63 8.54
N GLU A 164 16.16 -6.89 8.26
CA GLU A 164 15.68 -8.11 7.60
C GLU A 164 15.50 -7.91 6.09
N PHE A 165 15.47 -6.64 5.64
CA PHE A 165 15.24 -6.31 4.24
C PHE A 165 16.49 -6.60 3.39
N GLY A 166 16.39 -7.59 2.49
CA GLY A 166 17.45 -7.93 1.55
C GLY A 166 17.45 -6.99 0.34
N TYR A 167 18.39 -6.06 0.26
CA TYR A 167 18.52 -5.11 -0.87
C TYR A 167 18.84 -5.77 -2.22
N GLY A 168 18.97 -7.10 -2.28
CA GLY A 168 19.30 -7.86 -3.50
C GLY A 168 18.10 -8.42 -4.27
N HIS A 169 16.87 -8.14 -3.87
CA HIS A 169 15.65 -8.70 -4.45
C HIS A 169 14.85 -7.73 -5.35
N VAL A 170 15.40 -6.57 -5.72
CA VAL A 170 14.75 -5.57 -6.59
C VAL A 170 15.38 -5.54 -7.96
#